data_86b74ff06f6ba9610f02bc5b1da88f3c
#
_entry.id   86b74ff06f6ba9610f02bc5b1da88f3c
#
_cell.length_a   1.000
_cell.length_b   1.000
_cell.length_c   1.000
_cell.angle_alpha   90.00
_cell.angle_beta   90.00
_cell.angle_gamma   90.00
#
_symmetry.space_group_name_H-M   'P 1'
#
loop_
_entity.id
_entity.type
_entity.pdbx_description
1 polymer ?
#
loop_
_entity_poly.entity_id
_entity_poly.type
_entity_poly.pdbx_seq_one_letter_code
_entity_poly.pdbx_strand_id
1 'polypeptide(L)'
;MKKVFAPKCLRGRPYYVTHDKFVRPCCYFVDHGWEPNAPKDESPKGEKLWPIHDVKWLRDPKTNLKNYKHIDDVFKTKLYRDFYDSLLDAVDTGHIDNLPKRCINKCYTNNPQSLSSQDKTNISGKDITPRSWDLRNPYDNDQFVGSRKIQLDLTHRCRLGCPTCMRFILDGPNKGERRQVVNDEFTVEDIAKIVGDGTKYRSYNFCGSIGDAIYTPQFMEIVKYIIDNSKDPKLSIVIHTNGSGKKAEWWKELYSLLRPKHDQVIFGVDGLEDTAPLYRKFINFNESFEAMKMGAEFGFKNNQWQYIVFKFNQHQVYEAEALAKKTGIDFLVVKSDRFKKDDPHMPDKKWLPEDFVKRMEL
;
A
#
# COMPACT_ATOMS: atom_id res chain seq x y z
N MET A 1 -14.45 -26.20 -7.28
CA MET A 1 -13.57 -26.27 -6.09
C MET A 1 -14.22 -25.51 -4.94
N LYS A 2 -14.20 -26.06 -3.72
CA LYS A 2 -14.79 -25.42 -2.54
C LYS A 2 -13.92 -24.22 -2.13
N LYS A 3 -14.51 -23.05 -1.94
CA LYS A 3 -13.79 -21.87 -1.44
C LYS A 3 -13.28 -22.13 -0.02
N VAL A 4 -12.09 -21.64 0.28
CA VAL A 4 -11.44 -21.75 1.58
C VAL A 4 -11.14 -20.35 2.12
N PHE A 5 -11.36 -20.16 3.42
CA PHE A 5 -10.98 -18.92 4.09
C PHE A 5 -9.48 -18.96 4.43
N ALA A 6 -8.75 -17.99 3.91
CA ALA A 6 -7.30 -17.92 4.02
C ALA A 6 -6.85 -16.48 4.34
N PRO A 7 -6.95 -16.07 5.64
CA PRO A 7 -6.68 -14.69 6.05
C PRO A 7 -5.22 -14.29 5.80
N LYS A 8 -5.05 -13.31 4.91
CA LYS A 8 -3.72 -12.87 4.47
C LYS A 8 -2.90 -12.22 5.60
N CYS A 9 -3.56 -11.60 6.58
CA CYS A 9 -2.89 -11.00 7.74
C CYS A 9 -2.22 -12.05 8.63
N LEU A 10 -2.79 -13.26 8.78
CA LEU A 10 -2.17 -14.39 9.47
C LEU A 10 -1.03 -15.05 8.66
N ARG A 11 -0.89 -14.68 7.39
CA ARG A 11 0.08 -15.26 6.45
C ARG A 11 1.22 -14.30 6.11
N GLY A 12 1.53 -13.38 7.01
CA GLY A 12 2.66 -12.45 6.85
C GLY A 12 2.40 -11.24 5.95
N ARG A 13 1.12 -10.90 5.67
CA ARG A 13 0.81 -9.64 5.00
C ARG A 13 1.21 -8.47 5.89
N PRO A 14 1.78 -7.38 5.32
CA PRO A 14 2.19 -6.22 6.10
C PRO A 14 1.06 -5.66 6.96
N TYR A 15 1.34 -5.31 8.20
CA TYR A 15 0.50 -4.38 8.93
C TYR A 15 0.47 -3.04 8.22
N TYR A 16 -0.63 -2.34 8.41
CA TYR A 16 -0.81 -1.03 7.80
C TYR A 16 -1.08 0.01 8.88
N VAL A 17 -0.36 1.13 8.85
CA VAL A 17 -0.60 2.25 9.75
C VAL A 17 -0.96 3.48 8.92
N THR A 18 -2.11 4.07 9.24
CA THR A 18 -2.62 5.26 8.58
C THR A 18 -1.85 6.51 9.02
N HIS A 19 -1.92 7.60 8.26
CA HIS A 19 -1.23 8.86 8.58
C HIS A 19 -1.65 9.46 9.93
N ASP A 20 -2.87 9.18 10.39
CA ASP A 20 -3.40 9.55 11.70
C ASP A 20 -3.14 8.48 12.78
N LYS A 21 -2.17 7.58 12.52
CA LYS A 21 -1.54 6.57 13.41
C LYS A 21 -2.45 5.43 13.84
N PHE A 22 -3.58 5.21 13.18
CA PHE A 22 -4.35 4.01 13.45
C PHE A 22 -3.66 2.78 12.86
N VAL A 23 -3.40 1.80 13.69
CA VAL A 23 -2.85 0.51 13.27
C VAL A 23 -3.96 -0.35 12.67
N ARG A 24 -3.67 -1.06 11.59
CA ARG A 24 -4.62 -1.92 10.87
C ARG A 24 -4.00 -3.30 10.65
N PRO A 25 -4.79 -4.37 10.71
CA PRO A 25 -4.28 -5.72 10.48
C PRO A 25 -3.78 -5.93 9.04
N CYS A 26 -4.27 -5.14 8.09
CA CYS A 26 -3.75 -5.10 6.71
C CYS A 26 -4.32 -3.90 5.94
N CYS A 27 -3.76 -3.61 4.76
CA CYS A 27 -4.16 -2.49 3.91
C CYS A 27 -5.60 -2.55 3.38
N TYR A 28 -6.31 -3.68 3.51
CA TYR A 28 -7.72 -3.75 3.15
C TYR A 28 -8.65 -3.07 4.18
N PHE A 29 -8.14 -2.76 5.36
CA PHE A 29 -8.86 -2.02 6.39
C PHE A 29 -8.55 -0.52 6.38
N VAL A 30 -8.15 0.01 5.25
CA VAL A 30 -7.91 1.45 5.12
C VAL A 30 -9.23 2.20 5.14
N ASP A 31 -9.37 3.13 6.07
CA ASP A 31 -10.47 4.08 6.17
C ASP A 31 -10.03 5.54 5.93
N HIS A 32 -8.78 5.73 5.55
CA HIS A 32 -8.15 6.98 5.12
C HIS A 32 -8.25 8.18 6.06
N GLY A 33 -8.54 7.97 7.37
CA GLY A 33 -8.55 9.07 8.32
C GLY A 33 -9.60 10.16 8.03
N TRP A 34 -10.73 9.81 7.42
CA TRP A 34 -11.82 10.76 7.15
C TRP A 34 -12.50 11.19 8.43
N GLU A 35 -12.89 12.45 8.47
CA GLU A 35 -13.66 12.95 9.59
C GLU A 35 -14.96 12.17 9.75
N PRO A 36 -15.46 12.00 11.01
CA PRO A 36 -16.67 11.23 11.29
C PRO A 36 -17.91 11.72 10.53
N ASN A 37 -17.93 13.01 10.17
CA ASN A 37 -19.04 13.68 9.48
C ASN A 37 -18.80 13.83 7.97
N ALA A 38 -17.69 13.29 7.42
CA ALA A 38 -17.46 13.32 5.98
C ALA A 38 -18.64 12.63 5.25
N PRO A 39 -19.07 13.15 4.10
CA PRO A 39 -20.16 12.56 3.33
C PRO A 39 -19.90 11.07 3.09
N LYS A 40 -20.93 10.25 3.33
CA LYS A 40 -20.86 8.81 3.04
C LYS A 40 -20.73 8.66 1.52
N ASP A 41 -19.64 8.05 1.11
CA ASP A 41 -19.30 7.90 -0.29
C ASP A 41 -19.60 6.50 -0.78
N GLU A 42 -20.03 6.39 -2.03
CA GLU A 42 -20.17 5.11 -2.72
C GLU A 42 -18.90 4.81 -3.52
N SER A 43 -18.47 3.55 -3.52
CA SER A 43 -17.31 3.17 -4.32
C SER A 43 -17.59 3.34 -5.81
N PRO A 44 -16.56 3.51 -6.65
CA PRO A 44 -16.71 3.54 -8.11
C PRO A 44 -17.43 2.32 -8.70
N LYS A 45 -17.59 1.24 -7.93
CA LYS A 45 -18.30 0.00 -8.30
C LYS A 45 -19.73 -0.04 -7.80
N GLY A 46 -20.29 1.07 -7.29
CA GLY A 46 -21.63 1.09 -6.67
C GLY A 46 -21.73 0.31 -5.36
N GLU A 47 -20.60 -0.25 -4.88
CA GLU A 47 -20.53 -0.80 -3.55
C GLU A 47 -20.45 0.37 -2.57
N LYS A 48 -21.42 0.45 -1.67
CA LYS A 48 -21.33 1.42 -0.56
C LYS A 48 -19.95 1.27 0.07
N LEU A 49 -19.16 2.34 0.05
CA LEU A 49 -17.91 2.38 0.79
C LEU A 49 -18.24 2.10 2.24
N TRP A 50 -18.18 0.85 2.56
CA TRP A 50 -18.27 0.13 3.83
C TRP A 50 -19.08 0.87 4.91
N PRO A 51 -20.14 0.27 5.37
CA PRO A 51 -20.71 0.75 6.62
C PRO A 51 -19.56 0.73 7.64
N ILE A 52 -19.20 1.91 8.10
CA ILE A 52 -18.29 2.14 9.23
C ILE A 52 -18.65 1.20 10.42
N HIS A 53 -19.86 0.69 10.42
CA HIS A 53 -20.41 -0.19 11.44
C HIS A 53 -19.66 -1.53 11.60
N ASP A 54 -19.17 -2.14 10.53
CA ASP A 54 -18.47 -3.43 10.60
C ASP A 54 -17.03 -3.30 11.11
N VAL A 55 -16.52 -2.07 11.22
CA VAL A 55 -15.10 -1.81 11.56
C VAL A 55 -14.92 -0.60 12.49
N LYS A 56 -15.96 -0.25 13.27
CA LYS A 56 -15.88 0.85 14.24
C LYS A 56 -14.67 0.76 15.17
N TRP A 57 -14.32 -0.46 15.55
CA TRP A 57 -13.18 -0.71 16.42
C TRP A 57 -11.84 -0.26 15.82
N LEU A 58 -11.73 -0.17 14.50
CA LEU A 58 -10.51 0.31 13.84
C LEU A 58 -10.24 1.80 14.09
N ARG A 59 -11.24 2.56 14.53
CA ARG A 59 -11.11 3.94 14.97
C ARG A 59 -11.22 4.12 16.48
N ASP A 60 -11.28 3.01 17.21
CA ASP A 60 -11.18 3.06 18.66
C ASP A 60 -9.79 3.63 19.05
N PRO A 61 -9.70 4.59 19.96
CA PRO A 61 -8.44 5.10 20.47
C PRO A 61 -7.45 4.01 20.89
N LYS A 62 -7.96 2.86 21.32
CA LYS A 62 -7.15 1.67 21.66
C LYS A 62 -6.42 1.04 20.46
N THR A 63 -6.71 1.43 19.24
CA THR A 63 -5.95 1.02 18.04
C THR A 63 -5.04 2.11 17.50
N ASN A 64 -4.96 3.27 18.17
CA ASN A 64 -4.13 4.38 17.76
C ASN A 64 -2.77 4.35 18.45
N LEU A 65 -1.70 4.31 17.65
CA LEU A 65 -0.32 4.24 18.11
C LEU A 65 0.07 5.40 19.05
N LYS A 66 -0.58 6.55 18.95
CA LYS A 66 -0.32 7.69 19.85
C LYS A 66 -0.46 7.34 21.33
N ASN A 67 -1.37 6.43 21.65
CA ASN A 67 -1.69 6.03 23.02
C ASN A 67 -0.73 5.00 23.62
N TYR A 68 0.32 4.62 22.89
CA TYR A 68 1.25 3.55 23.29
C TYR A 68 2.70 3.98 23.14
N LYS A 69 3.57 3.31 23.89
CA LYS A 69 5.04 3.46 23.77
C LYS A 69 5.60 2.65 22.59
N HIS A 70 4.95 1.54 22.25
CA HIS A 70 5.37 0.66 21.16
C HIS A 70 4.18 0.10 20.41
N ILE A 71 4.34 -0.16 19.10
CA ILE A 71 3.28 -0.70 18.25
C ILE A 71 2.77 -2.08 18.73
N ASP A 72 3.62 -2.87 19.38
CA ASP A 72 3.23 -4.17 19.92
C ASP A 72 2.15 -4.08 21.00
N ASP A 73 2.11 -2.99 21.74
CA ASP A 73 1.10 -2.79 22.77
C ASP A 73 -0.30 -2.59 22.17
N VAL A 74 -0.38 -2.08 20.94
CA VAL A 74 -1.64 -2.01 20.19
C VAL A 74 -2.17 -3.42 19.90
N PHE A 75 -1.30 -4.33 19.47
CA PHE A 75 -1.69 -5.71 19.17
C PHE A 75 -2.08 -6.53 20.40
N LYS A 76 -1.62 -6.16 21.60
CA LYS A 76 -1.99 -6.79 22.88
C LYS A 76 -3.36 -6.38 23.39
N THR A 77 -4.02 -5.40 22.78
CA THR A 77 -5.36 -4.96 23.18
C THR A 77 -6.40 -6.04 22.97
N LYS A 78 -7.44 -6.05 23.81
CA LYS A 78 -8.56 -6.98 23.67
C LYS A 78 -9.19 -6.94 22.27
N LEU A 79 -9.30 -5.75 21.66
CA LEU A 79 -9.84 -5.58 20.31
C LEU A 79 -9.08 -6.39 19.25
N TYR A 80 -7.75 -6.35 19.30
CA TYR A 80 -6.91 -7.12 18.37
C TYR A 80 -6.94 -8.62 18.67
N ARG A 81 -6.94 -9.00 19.95
CA ARG A 81 -7.06 -10.41 20.34
C ARG A 81 -8.37 -11.00 19.83
N ASP A 82 -9.50 -10.38 20.16
CA ASP A 82 -10.83 -10.84 19.72
C ASP A 82 -10.90 -10.95 18.18
N PHE A 83 -10.29 -9.99 17.47
CA PHE A 83 -10.24 -10.03 16.00
C PHE A 83 -9.45 -11.22 15.48
N TYR A 84 -8.25 -11.46 16.01
CA TYR A 84 -7.42 -12.59 15.55
C TYR A 84 -8.01 -13.93 15.98
N ASP A 85 -8.58 -14.02 17.17
CA ASP A 85 -9.27 -15.22 17.64
C ASP A 85 -10.45 -15.57 16.73
N SER A 86 -11.21 -14.57 16.27
CA SER A 86 -12.29 -14.78 15.30
C SER A 86 -11.79 -15.26 13.93
N LEU A 87 -10.61 -14.81 13.50
CA LEU A 87 -9.99 -15.31 12.26
C LEU A 87 -9.51 -16.75 12.39
N LEU A 88 -8.93 -17.11 13.55
CA LEU A 88 -8.46 -18.46 13.84
C LEU A 88 -9.64 -19.42 13.91
N ASP A 89 -10.69 -19.06 14.66
CA ASP A 89 -11.93 -19.85 14.73
C ASP A 89 -12.53 -20.08 13.33
N ALA A 90 -12.59 -19.06 12.51
CA ALA A 90 -13.10 -19.18 11.14
C ALA A 90 -12.24 -20.07 10.24
N VAL A 91 -10.92 -20.11 10.45
CA VAL A 91 -10.03 -21.05 9.74
C VAL A 91 -10.32 -22.49 10.17
N ASP A 92 -10.48 -22.73 11.47
CA ASP A 92 -10.65 -24.05 12.03
C ASP A 92 -12.06 -24.62 11.77
N THR A 93 -13.09 -23.81 11.94
CA THR A 93 -14.48 -24.25 11.86
C THR A 93 -15.12 -24.03 10.47
N GLY A 94 -14.59 -23.12 9.69
CA GLY A 94 -15.20 -22.65 8.44
C GLY A 94 -16.36 -21.65 8.63
N HIS A 95 -16.68 -21.26 9.87
CA HIS A 95 -17.71 -20.28 10.18
C HIS A 95 -17.19 -18.87 9.97
N ILE A 96 -17.65 -18.19 8.92
CA ILE A 96 -17.16 -16.87 8.51
C ILE A 96 -18.16 -15.74 8.77
N ASP A 97 -19.36 -16.03 9.26
CA ASP A 97 -20.47 -15.08 9.35
C ASP A 97 -20.20 -13.91 10.32
N ASN A 98 -19.37 -14.14 11.31
CA ASN A 98 -18.97 -13.13 12.30
C ASN A 98 -17.77 -12.28 11.87
N LEU A 99 -17.21 -12.55 10.70
CA LEU A 99 -16.04 -11.82 10.21
C LEU A 99 -16.44 -10.54 9.49
N PRO A 100 -15.56 -9.52 9.50
CA PRO A 100 -15.74 -8.36 8.65
C PRO A 100 -15.89 -8.78 7.18
N LYS A 101 -16.90 -8.23 6.47
CA LYS A 101 -17.14 -8.53 5.04
C LYS A 101 -15.88 -8.39 4.18
N ARG A 102 -14.96 -7.49 4.54
CA ARG A 102 -13.67 -7.35 3.87
C ARG A 102 -12.80 -8.58 3.96
N CYS A 103 -12.76 -9.23 5.11
CA CYS A 103 -12.03 -10.50 5.28
C CYS A 103 -12.63 -11.57 4.38
N ILE A 104 -13.97 -11.70 4.38
CA ILE A 104 -14.69 -12.65 3.55
C ILE A 104 -14.40 -12.38 2.06
N ASN A 105 -14.57 -11.15 1.59
CA ASN A 105 -14.43 -10.80 0.18
C ASN A 105 -12.99 -10.90 -0.35
N LYS A 106 -11.98 -10.69 0.51
CA LYS A 106 -10.56 -10.62 0.08
C LYS A 106 -9.74 -11.84 0.46
N CYS A 107 -10.22 -12.63 1.42
CA CYS A 107 -9.49 -13.78 1.95
C CYS A 107 -10.22 -15.11 1.78
N TYR A 108 -11.41 -15.13 1.19
CA TYR A 108 -12.15 -16.34 0.83
C TYR A 108 -11.90 -16.66 -0.64
N THR A 109 -11.16 -17.72 -0.90
CA THR A 109 -10.62 -18.01 -2.24
C THR A 109 -10.85 -19.46 -2.67
N ASN A 110 -11.03 -19.68 -3.97
CA ASN A 110 -11.09 -21.02 -4.57
C ASN A 110 -9.73 -21.71 -4.62
N ASN A 111 -8.65 -20.95 -4.52
CA ASN A 111 -7.30 -21.47 -4.55
C ASN A 111 -6.48 -20.90 -3.38
N PRO A 112 -6.37 -21.63 -2.26
CA PRO A 112 -5.58 -21.20 -1.10
C PRO A 112 -4.08 -21.07 -1.41
N GLN A 113 -3.62 -21.63 -2.54
CA GLN A 113 -2.25 -21.53 -3.01
C GLN A 113 -2.01 -20.34 -3.94
N SER A 114 -3.05 -19.64 -4.41
CA SER A 114 -2.92 -18.41 -5.20
C SER A 114 -2.48 -17.24 -4.32
N LEU A 115 -1.30 -17.39 -3.76
CA LEU A 115 -0.55 -16.27 -3.20
C LEU A 115 -0.08 -15.42 -4.36
N SER A 116 -0.23 -14.11 -4.27
CA SER A 116 0.45 -13.21 -5.21
C SER A 116 1.96 -13.52 -5.18
N SER A 117 2.66 -13.22 -6.25
CA SER A 117 4.13 -13.39 -6.30
C SER A 117 4.83 -12.69 -5.12
N GLN A 118 4.25 -11.60 -4.61
CA GLN A 118 4.72 -10.90 -3.40
C GLN A 118 4.55 -11.73 -2.12
N ASP A 119 3.53 -12.59 -2.06
CA ASP A 119 3.29 -13.45 -0.90
C ASP A 119 4.20 -14.69 -0.90
N LYS A 120 4.70 -15.13 -2.08
CA LYS A 120 5.58 -16.31 -2.22
C LYS A 120 7.02 -16.06 -1.74
N THR A 121 7.50 -14.83 -1.79
CA THR A 121 8.89 -14.49 -1.48
C THR A 121 9.17 -14.28 0.01
N ASN A 122 8.19 -14.37 0.89
CA ASN A 122 8.27 -13.85 2.25
C ASN A 122 8.40 -14.86 3.37
N ILE A 123 8.43 -16.15 3.06
CA ILE A 123 8.65 -17.18 4.06
C ILE A 123 9.80 -18.05 3.57
N SER A 124 10.86 -18.06 4.35
CA SER A 124 12.10 -18.81 4.18
C SER A 124 11.92 -20.15 3.45
N GLY A 125 11.94 -20.19 2.11
CA GLY A 125 12.14 -21.37 1.26
C GLY A 125 11.41 -22.68 1.58
N LYS A 126 10.48 -22.70 2.53
CA LYS A 126 9.67 -23.87 2.89
C LYS A 126 8.29 -23.72 2.27
N ASP A 127 7.90 -24.69 1.46
CA ASP A 127 6.55 -24.87 0.97
C ASP A 127 5.58 -24.85 2.15
N ILE A 128 4.75 -23.81 2.22
CA ILE A 128 3.70 -23.73 3.21
C ILE A 128 2.53 -24.57 2.69
N THR A 129 2.51 -25.82 3.06
CA THR A 129 1.29 -26.60 2.97
C THR A 129 0.28 -26.07 3.99
N PRO A 130 -1.05 -26.21 3.77
CA PRO A 130 -2.08 -25.76 4.72
C PRO A 130 -1.92 -26.31 6.15
N ARG A 131 -1.18 -27.39 6.33
CA ARG A 131 -0.88 -28.00 7.64
C ARG A 131 0.33 -27.41 8.36
N SER A 132 1.16 -26.61 7.69
CA SER A 132 2.29 -25.89 8.30
C SER A 132 1.90 -24.48 8.77
N TRP A 133 0.62 -24.17 8.81
CA TRP A 133 0.11 -22.99 9.47
C TRP A 133 0.19 -23.22 10.97
N ASP A 134 1.37 -23.08 11.50
CA ASP A 134 1.55 -22.80 12.89
C ASP A 134 1.01 -21.38 13.10
N LEU A 135 -0.32 -21.28 13.17
CA LEU A 135 -1.07 -20.08 13.51
C LEU A 135 -0.86 -19.83 15.00
N ARG A 136 0.44 -19.74 15.39
CA ARG A 136 0.80 -19.41 16.75
C ARG A 136 0.14 -18.10 17.07
N ASN A 137 -0.49 -18.11 18.21
CA ASN A 137 -1.05 -16.93 18.84
C ASN A 137 -0.10 -15.74 18.58
N PRO A 138 -0.50 -14.72 17.82
CA PRO A 138 0.35 -13.55 17.58
C PRO A 138 0.75 -12.84 18.88
N TYR A 139 0.29 -13.33 20.03
CA TYR A 139 0.48 -12.81 21.38
C TYR A 139 1.47 -13.62 22.23
N ASP A 140 1.93 -14.79 21.78
CA ASP A 140 2.96 -15.54 22.51
C ASP A 140 4.33 -14.86 22.36
N ASN A 141 4.83 -14.42 23.48
CA ASN A 141 5.81 -13.35 23.71
C ASN A 141 7.13 -13.43 22.97
N ASP A 142 7.55 -14.56 22.46
CA ASP A 142 8.91 -14.68 21.89
C ASP A 142 8.94 -15.16 20.43
N GLN A 143 7.78 -15.47 19.85
CA GLN A 143 7.70 -16.01 18.51
C GLN A 143 6.58 -15.36 17.67
N PHE A 144 6.49 -14.03 17.72
CA PHE A 144 5.59 -13.32 16.82
C PHE A 144 5.97 -13.65 15.36
N VAL A 145 5.25 -14.61 14.79
CA VAL A 145 5.36 -14.99 13.37
C VAL A 145 4.57 -14.00 12.50
N GLY A 146 4.30 -12.81 13.02
CA GLY A 146 3.71 -11.72 12.26
C GLY A 146 4.61 -11.27 11.12
N SER A 147 4.05 -10.51 10.21
CA SER A 147 4.81 -9.94 9.11
C SER A 147 5.96 -9.10 9.65
N ARG A 148 7.16 -9.42 9.20
CA ARG A 148 8.32 -8.52 9.41
C ARG A 148 8.29 -7.31 8.47
N LYS A 149 7.16 -7.06 7.83
CA LYS A 149 6.91 -5.94 6.93
C LYS A 149 5.83 -5.06 7.52
N ILE A 150 6.01 -3.76 7.38
CA ILE A 150 5.02 -2.76 7.76
C ILE A 150 4.80 -1.79 6.62
N GLN A 151 3.55 -1.42 6.41
CA GLN A 151 3.13 -0.46 5.40
C GLN A 151 2.63 0.80 6.10
N LEU A 152 3.15 1.94 5.71
CA LEU A 152 2.91 3.21 6.36
C LEU A 152 2.42 4.26 5.35
N ASP A 153 1.29 4.88 5.65
CA ASP A 153 0.92 6.16 5.03
C ASP A 153 1.46 7.28 5.92
N LEU A 154 2.54 7.93 5.51
CA LEU A 154 3.20 8.92 6.35
C LEU A 154 2.48 10.27 6.40
N THR A 155 1.71 10.59 5.37
CA THR A 155 1.05 11.89 5.19
C THR A 155 -0.19 11.78 4.31
N HIS A 156 -1.11 12.73 4.43
CA HIS A 156 -2.21 12.92 3.49
C HIS A 156 -1.87 13.92 2.38
N ARG A 157 -0.68 14.54 2.43
CA ARG A 157 -0.26 15.54 1.43
C ARG A 157 0.15 14.87 0.12
N CYS A 158 -0.24 15.49 -0.96
CA CYS A 158 0.23 15.17 -2.31
C CYS A 158 -0.09 16.35 -3.22
N ARG A 159 0.81 16.66 -4.14
CA ARG A 159 0.64 17.76 -5.11
C ARG A 159 -0.40 17.42 -6.18
N LEU A 160 -0.56 16.13 -6.52
CA LEU A 160 -1.37 15.72 -7.67
C LEU A 160 -2.87 15.76 -7.40
N GLY A 161 -3.65 15.87 -8.47
CA GLY A 161 -5.12 15.84 -8.50
C GLY A 161 -5.68 14.66 -9.30
N CYS A 162 -5.16 13.44 -9.12
CA CYS A 162 -5.60 12.26 -9.87
C CYS A 162 -7.11 12.01 -9.68
N PRO A 163 -7.91 11.85 -10.75
CA PRO A 163 -9.38 11.82 -10.68
C PRO A 163 -9.97 10.69 -9.84
N THR A 164 -9.28 9.54 -9.75
CA THR A 164 -9.74 8.39 -8.96
C THR A 164 -8.96 8.23 -7.65
N CYS A 165 -8.27 9.30 -7.21
CA CYS A 165 -7.58 9.29 -5.94
C CYS A 165 -8.57 9.35 -4.78
N MET A 166 -8.35 8.51 -3.78
CA MET A 166 -9.18 8.44 -2.57
C MET A 166 -9.23 9.74 -1.76
N ARG A 167 -8.37 10.71 -2.05
CA ARG A 167 -8.43 12.06 -1.47
C ARG A 167 -9.59 12.91 -1.98
N PHE A 168 -10.26 12.48 -3.03
CA PHE A 168 -11.41 13.17 -3.61
C PHE A 168 -12.67 12.34 -3.47
N ILE A 169 -13.81 13.01 -3.44
CA ILE A 169 -15.11 12.34 -3.52
C ILE A 169 -15.27 11.82 -4.95
N LEU A 170 -15.48 10.53 -5.09
CA LEU A 170 -15.46 9.87 -6.40
C LEU A 170 -16.83 9.81 -7.07
N ASP A 171 -17.92 9.87 -6.28
CA ASP A 171 -19.30 9.76 -6.76
C ASP A 171 -20.23 10.69 -5.96
N GLY A 172 -21.43 10.94 -6.49
CA GLY A 172 -22.44 11.77 -5.84
C GLY A 172 -22.35 13.27 -6.15
N PRO A 173 -23.17 14.10 -5.48
CA PRO A 173 -23.30 15.53 -5.79
C PRO A 173 -22.00 16.31 -5.55
N ASN A 174 -21.14 15.86 -4.65
CA ASN A 174 -19.87 16.50 -4.33
C ASN A 174 -18.66 15.86 -5.03
N LYS A 175 -18.92 15.14 -6.13
CA LYS A 175 -17.85 14.49 -6.91
C LYS A 175 -16.76 15.46 -7.34
N GLY A 176 -15.51 15.09 -7.03
CA GLY A 176 -14.32 15.88 -7.34
C GLY A 176 -13.89 16.84 -6.24
N GLU A 177 -14.71 17.04 -5.21
CA GLU A 177 -14.29 17.77 -4.02
C GLU A 177 -13.26 16.99 -3.22
N ARG A 178 -12.36 17.74 -2.55
CA ARG A 178 -11.37 17.12 -1.68
C ARG A 178 -12.04 16.67 -0.37
N ARG A 179 -11.80 15.42 0.00
CA ARG A 179 -12.26 14.91 1.29
C ARG A 179 -11.57 15.62 2.44
N GLN A 180 -12.33 15.86 3.49
CA GLN A 180 -11.78 16.28 4.76
C GLN A 180 -11.11 15.07 5.41
N VAL A 181 -9.84 15.23 5.76
CA VAL A 181 -9.05 14.21 6.46
C VAL A 181 -8.45 14.84 7.71
N VAL A 182 -8.19 14.01 8.70
CA VAL A 182 -7.46 14.45 9.90
C VAL A 182 -6.10 14.99 9.46
N ASN A 183 -5.80 16.22 9.86
CA ASN A 183 -4.52 16.88 9.56
C ASN A 183 -3.45 16.37 10.54
N ASP A 184 -2.94 15.20 10.28
CA ASP A 184 -1.92 14.53 11.07
C ASP A 184 -0.88 13.89 10.15
N GLU A 185 0.34 13.78 10.64
CA GLU A 185 1.48 13.29 9.86
C GLU A 185 2.46 12.57 10.78
N PHE A 186 3.19 11.63 10.22
CA PHE A 186 4.22 10.92 10.96
C PHE A 186 5.38 11.84 11.32
N THR A 187 5.83 11.69 12.55
CA THR A 187 7.08 12.26 13.08
C THR A 187 8.12 11.16 13.31
N VAL A 188 9.36 11.56 13.61
CA VAL A 188 10.40 10.61 13.99
C VAL A 188 10.04 9.85 15.27
N GLU A 189 9.36 10.50 16.22
CA GLU A 189 8.88 9.87 17.46
C GLU A 189 7.84 8.78 17.19
N ASP A 190 6.94 9.00 16.22
CA ASP A 190 5.98 7.96 15.82
C ASP A 190 6.68 6.75 15.21
N ILE A 191 7.70 6.99 14.38
CA ILE A 191 8.53 5.93 13.80
C ILE A 191 9.33 5.20 14.88
N ALA A 192 9.83 5.89 15.88
CA ALA A 192 10.55 5.26 17.00
C ALA A 192 9.68 4.23 17.74
N LYS A 193 8.38 4.51 17.90
CA LYS A 193 7.41 3.56 18.47
C LYS A 193 7.21 2.30 17.61
N ILE A 194 7.47 2.39 16.31
CA ILE A 194 7.36 1.26 15.38
C ILE A 194 8.68 0.48 15.33
N VAL A 195 9.80 1.17 15.21
CA VAL A 195 11.14 0.57 15.15
C VAL A 195 11.45 -0.17 16.44
N GLY A 196 11.13 0.44 17.61
CA GLY A 196 11.39 -0.13 18.91
C GLY A 196 12.86 -0.47 19.11
N ASP A 197 13.18 -1.72 19.45
CA ASP A 197 14.54 -2.23 19.59
C ASP A 197 15.26 -2.53 18.26
N GLY A 198 14.61 -2.31 17.15
CA GLY A 198 15.14 -2.49 15.79
C GLY A 198 15.13 -3.92 15.25
N THR A 199 14.61 -4.90 15.98
CA THR A 199 14.70 -6.33 15.61
C THR A 199 13.48 -6.86 14.86
N LYS A 200 12.32 -6.20 15.03
CA LYS A 200 11.02 -6.72 14.57
C LYS A 200 10.79 -6.59 13.08
N TYR A 201 10.90 -5.38 12.55
CA TYR A 201 10.60 -5.12 11.15
C TYR A 201 11.86 -5.04 10.30
N ARG A 202 11.82 -5.72 9.16
CA ARG A 202 12.87 -5.69 8.15
C ARG A 202 12.47 -5.00 6.86
N SER A 203 11.19 -4.66 6.68
CA SER A 203 10.72 -3.96 5.49
C SER A 203 9.71 -2.89 5.85
N TYR A 204 10.04 -1.66 5.53
CA TYR A 204 9.21 -0.49 5.68
C TYR A 204 8.74 -0.04 4.29
N ASN A 205 7.43 -0.11 4.04
CA ASN A 205 6.84 0.29 2.78
C ASN A 205 6.07 1.59 2.98
N PHE A 206 6.56 2.66 2.43
CA PHE A 206 5.87 3.94 2.41
C PHE A 206 4.95 3.98 1.19
N CYS A 207 3.69 3.65 1.43
CA CYS A 207 2.66 3.66 0.40
C CYS A 207 1.95 5.01 0.36
N GLY A 208 1.44 5.36 -0.80
CA GLY A 208 0.71 6.60 -0.99
C GLY A 208 -0.78 6.36 -1.20
N SER A 209 -1.49 5.75 -0.22
CA SER A 209 -2.92 5.48 -0.38
C SER A 209 -3.74 6.75 -0.47
N ILE A 210 -3.45 7.75 0.36
CA ILE A 210 -4.13 9.05 0.37
C ILE A 210 -3.18 10.24 0.23
N GLY A 211 -1.89 10.01 0.26
CA GLY A 211 -0.85 11.03 0.13
C GLY A 211 0.29 10.55 -0.74
N ASP A 212 1.40 11.21 -0.65
CA ASP A 212 2.66 10.75 -1.21
C ASP A 212 3.75 10.98 -0.16
N ALA A 213 4.43 9.93 0.23
CA ALA A 213 5.32 9.90 1.39
C ALA A 213 6.41 11.00 1.35
N ILE A 214 6.89 11.36 0.16
CA ILE A 214 7.93 12.39 -0.01
C ILE A 214 7.51 13.79 0.46
N TYR A 215 6.21 14.02 0.69
CA TYR A 215 5.71 15.30 1.20
C TYR A 215 5.58 15.35 2.72
N THR A 216 5.94 14.27 3.43
CA THR A 216 6.04 14.26 4.89
C THR A 216 7.12 15.27 5.33
N PRO A 217 6.85 16.18 6.27
CA PRO A 217 7.83 17.19 6.67
C PRO A 217 9.16 16.62 7.13
N GLN A 218 9.14 15.57 7.94
CA GLN A 218 10.33 14.89 8.49
C GLN A 218 10.74 13.64 7.68
N PHE A 219 10.53 13.64 6.36
CA PHE A 219 10.74 12.43 5.56
C PHE A 219 12.18 11.92 5.60
N MET A 220 13.17 12.80 5.44
CA MET A 220 14.59 12.42 5.45
C MET A 220 15.02 11.92 6.82
N GLU A 221 14.59 12.59 7.88
CA GLU A 221 14.86 12.21 9.26
C GLU A 221 14.23 10.85 9.59
N ILE A 222 13.03 10.58 9.10
CA ILE A 222 12.35 9.28 9.23
C ILE A 222 13.15 8.17 8.55
N VAL A 223 13.55 8.39 7.29
CA VAL A 223 14.36 7.41 6.54
C VAL A 223 15.67 7.13 7.27
N LYS A 224 16.37 8.18 7.67
CA LYS A 224 17.61 8.07 8.41
C LYS A 224 17.43 7.33 9.72
N TYR A 225 16.40 7.68 10.50
CA TYR A 225 16.11 7.03 11.78
C TYR A 225 15.91 5.50 11.63
N ILE A 226 15.14 5.08 10.63
CA ILE A 226 14.91 3.66 10.35
C ILE A 226 16.22 2.95 10.01
N ILE A 227 17.05 3.54 9.17
CA ILE A 227 18.35 2.96 8.77
C ILE A 227 19.28 2.82 9.97
N ASP A 228 19.39 3.86 10.79
CA ASP A 228 20.31 3.91 11.91
C ASP A 228 19.90 2.99 13.07
N ASN A 229 18.59 2.74 13.25
CA ASN A 229 18.06 2.03 14.42
C ASN A 229 17.55 0.62 14.13
N SER A 230 17.41 0.21 12.85
CA SER A 230 17.04 -1.18 12.52
C SER A 230 18.24 -2.09 12.51
N LYS A 231 18.09 -3.26 13.17
CA LYS A 231 19.18 -4.24 13.34
C LYS A 231 19.14 -5.39 12.35
N ASP A 232 18.09 -5.48 11.50
CA ASP A 232 17.99 -6.56 10.52
C ASP A 232 18.95 -6.32 9.35
N PRO A 233 19.90 -7.23 9.06
CA PRO A 233 20.83 -7.08 7.94
C PRO A 233 20.15 -7.07 6.57
N LYS A 234 18.89 -7.53 6.49
CA LYS A 234 18.06 -7.51 5.29
C LYS A 234 17.02 -6.38 5.33
N LEU A 235 17.26 -5.34 6.13
CA LEU A 235 16.41 -4.17 6.15
C LEU A 235 16.20 -3.63 4.74
N SER A 236 14.95 -3.34 4.39
CA SER A 236 14.59 -2.69 3.13
C SER A 236 13.57 -1.57 3.35
N ILE A 237 13.74 -0.48 2.64
CA ILE A 237 12.79 0.63 2.55
C ILE A 237 12.25 0.68 1.13
N VAL A 238 10.93 0.67 0.98
CA VAL A 238 10.25 0.80 -0.32
C VAL A 238 9.42 2.07 -0.30
N ILE A 239 9.67 2.97 -1.24
CA ILE A 239 9.01 4.27 -1.34
C ILE A 239 8.16 4.29 -2.60
N HIS A 240 6.83 4.46 -2.45
CA HIS A 240 5.94 4.72 -3.58
C HIS A 240 5.70 6.21 -3.71
N THR A 241 5.95 6.76 -4.89
CA THR A 241 5.82 8.19 -5.14
C THR A 241 5.40 8.48 -6.58
N ASN A 242 4.87 9.67 -6.81
CA ASN A 242 4.70 10.21 -8.17
C ASN A 242 5.98 10.89 -8.70
N GLY A 243 6.95 11.16 -7.82
CA GLY A 243 8.26 11.71 -8.17
C GLY A 243 8.31 13.22 -8.42
N SER A 244 7.18 13.92 -8.55
CA SER A 244 7.18 15.32 -8.91
C SER A 244 7.17 16.26 -7.68
N GLY A 245 7.57 17.53 -7.86
CA GLY A 245 7.52 18.57 -6.84
C GLY A 245 8.70 18.60 -5.86
N LYS A 246 9.75 17.83 -6.12
CA LYS A 246 11.01 17.89 -5.39
C LYS A 246 12.15 18.27 -6.34
N LYS A 247 13.07 19.13 -5.89
CA LYS A 247 14.24 19.52 -6.65
C LYS A 247 15.29 18.41 -6.73
N ALA A 248 16.21 18.51 -7.67
CA ALA A 248 17.28 17.54 -7.88
C ALA A 248 18.14 17.31 -6.62
N GLU A 249 18.43 18.36 -5.86
CA GLU A 249 19.23 18.29 -4.63
C GLU A 249 18.54 17.41 -3.57
N TRP A 250 17.22 17.50 -3.45
CA TRP A 250 16.43 16.67 -2.55
C TRP A 250 16.52 15.18 -2.92
N TRP A 251 16.42 14.84 -4.20
CA TRP A 251 16.56 13.48 -4.69
C TRP A 251 17.97 12.94 -4.48
N LYS A 252 18.99 13.79 -4.72
CA LYS A 252 20.39 13.46 -4.46
C LYS A 252 20.63 13.12 -2.99
N GLU A 253 20.06 13.90 -2.07
CA GLU A 253 20.12 13.64 -0.64
C GLU A 253 19.45 12.30 -0.29
N LEU A 254 18.22 12.06 -0.80
CA LEU A 254 17.52 10.81 -0.56
C LEU A 254 18.30 9.60 -1.05
N TYR A 255 18.79 9.61 -2.30
CA TYR A 255 19.56 8.50 -2.85
C TYR A 255 20.91 8.30 -2.14
N SER A 256 21.47 9.34 -1.55
CA SER A 256 22.68 9.20 -0.72
C SER A 256 22.42 8.53 0.64
N LEU A 257 21.18 8.61 1.18
CA LEU A 257 20.77 7.92 2.39
C LEU A 257 20.38 6.46 2.11
N LEU A 258 19.70 6.21 1.02
CA LEU A 258 19.20 4.88 0.66
C LEU A 258 20.34 3.94 0.21
N ARG A 259 20.07 2.64 0.27
CA ARG A 259 21.05 1.57 -0.03
C ARG A 259 20.66 0.85 -1.31
N PRO A 260 21.40 0.98 -2.42
CA PRO A 260 21.00 0.50 -3.76
C PRO A 260 20.65 -0.99 -3.85
N LYS A 261 21.22 -1.84 -2.96
CA LYS A 261 20.96 -3.30 -2.95
C LYS A 261 19.78 -3.72 -2.10
N HIS A 262 19.24 -2.81 -1.28
CA HIS A 262 18.24 -3.13 -0.26
C HIS A 262 16.96 -2.32 -0.42
N ASP A 263 17.10 -1.05 -0.82
CA ASP A 263 16.01 -0.11 -0.87
C ASP A 263 15.50 0.11 -2.30
N GLN A 264 14.27 0.56 -2.45
CA GLN A 264 13.62 0.73 -3.74
C GLN A 264 12.75 1.99 -3.76
N VAL A 265 12.79 2.74 -4.85
CA VAL A 265 11.82 3.79 -5.14
C VAL A 265 10.96 3.36 -6.32
N ILE A 266 9.66 3.39 -6.13
CA ILE A 266 8.66 3.01 -7.13
C ILE A 266 7.91 4.26 -7.56
N PHE A 267 8.08 4.63 -8.82
CA PHE A 267 7.48 5.81 -9.40
C PHE A 267 6.20 5.46 -10.14
N GLY A 268 5.07 6.02 -9.69
CA GLY A 268 3.82 5.89 -10.41
C GLY A 268 3.65 7.03 -11.40
N VAL A 269 3.97 6.82 -12.67
CA VAL A 269 3.83 7.81 -13.75
C VAL A 269 3.14 7.16 -14.95
N ASP A 270 1.95 7.62 -15.29
CA ASP A 270 1.06 6.94 -16.24
C ASP A 270 1.01 7.69 -17.59
N GLY A 271 2.10 7.67 -18.32
CA GLY A 271 2.28 8.33 -19.60
C GLY A 271 3.65 8.99 -19.76
N LEU A 272 3.88 9.60 -20.92
CA LEU A 272 4.99 10.50 -21.19
C LEU A 272 4.57 11.95 -20.89
N GLU A 273 5.35 12.93 -21.34
CA GLU A 273 5.16 14.35 -21.00
C GLU A 273 3.76 14.88 -21.36
N ASP A 274 3.22 14.48 -22.50
CA ASP A 274 1.93 14.89 -23.04
C ASP A 274 0.74 14.15 -22.41
N THR A 275 0.88 12.88 -22.07
CA THR A 275 -0.22 12.05 -21.59
C THR A 275 -0.27 11.85 -20.08
N ALA A 276 0.86 11.87 -19.38
CA ALA A 276 0.88 11.71 -17.92
C ALA A 276 -0.04 12.72 -17.19
N PRO A 277 -0.11 14.02 -17.58
CA PRO A 277 -1.00 14.98 -16.94
C PRO A 277 -2.48 14.74 -17.17
N LEU A 278 -2.88 13.93 -18.15
CA LEU A 278 -4.29 13.61 -18.42
C LEU A 278 -4.94 12.88 -17.25
N TYR A 279 -4.20 12.01 -16.57
CA TYR A 279 -4.66 11.31 -15.38
C TYR A 279 -4.02 11.85 -14.10
N ARG A 280 -2.69 12.02 -14.09
CA ARG A 280 -1.98 12.54 -12.93
C ARG A 280 -1.94 14.06 -12.99
N LYS A 281 -3.10 14.69 -12.84
CA LYS A 281 -3.21 16.16 -12.92
C LYS A 281 -2.16 16.82 -12.05
N PHE A 282 -1.49 17.85 -12.60
CA PHE A 282 -0.41 18.61 -11.97
C PHE A 282 0.93 17.85 -11.82
N ILE A 283 1.10 16.70 -12.46
CA ILE A 283 2.41 16.06 -12.52
C ILE A 283 3.35 16.89 -13.40
N ASN A 284 4.61 16.96 -13.00
CA ASN A 284 5.70 17.36 -13.87
C ASN A 284 6.45 16.10 -14.28
N PHE A 285 6.25 15.65 -15.52
CA PHE A 285 6.89 14.42 -16.03
C PHE A 285 8.41 14.51 -15.98
N ASN A 286 8.98 15.65 -16.39
CA ASN A 286 10.43 15.82 -16.43
C ASN A 286 11.06 15.76 -15.04
N GLU A 287 10.45 16.39 -14.02
CA GLU A 287 10.90 16.24 -12.61
C GLU A 287 10.90 14.77 -12.16
N SER A 288 9.81 14.04 -12.45
CA SER A 288 9.68 12.63 -12.09
C SER A 288 10.68 11.74 -12.82
N PHE A 289 10.89 12.01 -14.10
CA PHE A 289 11.81 11.22 -14.93
C PHE A 289 13.28 11.48 -14.56
N GLU A 290 13.66 12.73 -14.28
CA GLU A 290 15.01 13.07 -13.79
C GLU A 290 15.28 12.43 -12.42
N ALA A 291 14.27 12.35 -11.54
CA ALA A 291 14.40 11.63 -10.28
C ALA A 291 14.64 10.11 -10.48
N MET A 292 13.97 9.49 -11.46
CA MET A 292 14.20 8.08 -11.82
C MET A 292 15.62 7.86 -12.38
N LYS A 293 16.07 8.74 -13.29
CA LYS A 293 17.42 8.68 -13.88
C LYS A 293 18.50 8.79 -12.80
N MET A 294 18.33 9.75 -11.89
CA MET A 294 19.24 9.92 -10.76
C MET A 294 19.35 8.65 -9.94
N GLY A 295 18.25 7.95 -9.68
CA GLY A 295 18.29 6.67 -8.99
C GLY A 295 19.11 5.62 -9.74
N ALA A 296 18.98 5.53 -11.06
CA ALA A 296 19.81 4.63 -11.87
C ALA A 296 21.31 5.01 -11.80
N GLU A 297 21.64 6.29 -11.85
CA GLU A 297 23.01 6.81 -11.69
C GLU A 297 23.60 6.48 -10.31
N PHE A 298 22.80 6.51 -9.25
CA PHE A 298 23.18 6.08 -7.90
C PHE A 298 23.24 4.54 -7.73
N GLY A 299 22.99 3.78 -8.81
CA GLY A 299 23.11 2.32 -8.82
C GLY A 299 21.86 1.56 -8.35
N PHE A 300 20.71 2.21 -8.23
CA PHE A 300 19.43 1.57 -7.89
C PHE A 300 18.82 0.85 -9.09
N LYS A 301 19.32 -0.35 -9.39
CA LYS A 301 18.84 -1.18 -10.51
C LYS A 301 17.39 -1.68 -10.34
N ASN A 302 16.86 -1.62 -9.14
CA ASN A 302 15.50 -2.04 -8.77
C ASN A 302 14.53 -0.87 -8.62
N ASN A 303 14.96 0.37 -8.87
CA ASN A 303 14.02 1.49 -8.99
C ASN A 303 13.08 1.20 -10.14
N GLN A 304 11.79 1.44 -9.92
CA GLN A 304 10.76 0.97 -10.83
C GLN A 304 9.87 2.11 -11.30
N TRP A 305 9.69 2.21 -12.58
CA TRP A 305 8.64 3.01 -13.19
C TRP A 305 7.39 2.16 -13.39
N GLN A 306 6.35 2.38 -12.60
CA GLN A 306 5.04 1.76 -12.76
C GLN A 306 4.16 2.61 -13.66
N TYR A 307 3.68 2.01 -14.74
CA TYR A 307 2.88 2.61 -15.78
C TYR A 307 1.51 1.92 -15.86
N ILE A 308 0.45 2.58 -15.37
CA ILE A 308 -0.93 2.08 -15.53
C ILE A 308 -1.39 2.43 -16.93
N VAL A 309 -1.87 1.42 -17.66
CA VAL A 309 -2.33 1.63 -19.03
C VAL A 309 -3.79 2.08 -19.05
N PHE A 310 -4.01 3.20 -19.72
CA PHE A 310 -5.31 3.78 -20.05
C PHE A 310 -5.44 3.90 -21.58
N LYS A 311 -6.65 4.12 -22.09
CA LYS A 311 -6.88 4.32 -23.51
C LYS A 311 -6.06 5.46 -24.12
N PHE A 312 -5.90 6.54 -23.37
CA PHE A 312 -5.20 7.74 -23.86
C PHE A 312 -3.66 7.61 -23.88
N ASN A 313 -3.09 6.64 -23.13
CA ASN A 313 -1.63 6.44 -23.05
C ASN A 313 -1.15 5.08 -23.58
N GLN A 314 -2.07 4.18 -23.99
CA GLN A 314 -1.72 2.82 -24.41
C GLN A 314 -0.79 2.77 -25.64
N HIS A 315 -0.80 3.80 -26.47
CA HIS A 315 0.05 3.90 -27.65
C HIS A 315 1.52 4.20 -27.30
N GLN A 316 1.77 4.77 -26.12
CA GLN A 316 3.11 5.15 -25.67
C GLN A 316 3.82 4.09 -24.82
N VAL A 317 3.19 2.95 -24.52
CA VAL A 317 3.75 1.93 -23.62
C VAL A 317 5.14 1.47 -24.07
N TYR A 318 5.30 1.17 -25.36
CA TYR A 318 6.59 0.69 -25.90
C TYR A 318 7.66 1.80 -25.97
N GLU A 319 7.25 3.03 -26.20
CA GLU A 319 8.15 4.19 -26.16
C GLU A 319 8.65 4.44 -24.73
N ALA A 320 7.76 4.42 -23.76
CA ALA A 320 8.09 4.55 -22.34
C ALA A 320 9.03 3.42 -21.87
N GLU A 321 8.77 2.17 -22.30
CA GLU A 321 9.63 1.03 -22.01
C GLU A 321 11.03 1.20 -22.61
N ALA A 322 11.12 1.64 -23.87
CA ALA A 322 12.40 1.89 -24.53
C ALA A 322 13.19 3.03 -23.85
N LEU A 323 12.49 4.07 -23.41
CA LEU A 323 13.07 5.19 -22.67
C LEU A 323 13.59 4.73 -21.30
N ALA A 324 12.81 3.94 -20.55
CA ALA A 324 13.23 3.35 -19.29
C ALA A 324 14.46 2.46 -19.44
N LYS A 325 14.45 1.58 -20.44
CA LYS A 325 15.59 0.68 -20.75
C LYS A 325 16.85 1.46 -21.08
N LYS A 326 16.74 2.52 -21.91
CA LYS A 326 17.87 3.38 -22.27
C LYS A 326 18.52 4.05 -21.06
N THR A 327 17.74 4.34 -20.02
CA THR A 327 18.19 5.04 -18.83
C THR A 327 18.45 4.11 -17.62
N GLY A 328 18.31 2.79 -17.80
CA GLY A 328 18.59 1.82 -16.75
C GLY A 328 17.51 1.74 -15.67
N ILE A 329 16.28 2.17 -15.97
CA ILE A 329 15.12 2.14 -15.08
C ILE A 329 14.33 0.85 -15.34
N ASP A 330 13.96 0.12 -14.27
CA ASP A 330 13.04 -1.02 -14.38
C ASP A 330 11.63 -0.52 -14.74
N PHE A 331 11.00 -1.12 -15.75
CA PHE A 331 9.70 -0.69 -16.25
C PHE A 331 8.64 -1.76 -16.04
N LEU A 332 7.56 -1.40 -15.33
CA LEU A 332 6.46 -2.27 -15.04
C LEU A 332 5.14 -1.75 -15.62
N VAL A 333 4.60 -2.49 -16.59
CA VAL A 333 3.23 -2.26 -17.08
C VAL A 333 2.24 -2.79 -16.08
N VAL A 334 1.38 -1.92 -15.56
CA VAL A 334 0.32 -2.27 -14.59
C VAL A 334 -1.02 -2.37 -15.31
N LYS A 335 -1.53 -3.60 -15.44
CA LYS A 335 -2.87 -3.86 -15.96
C LYS A 335 -3.90 -3.64 -14.84
N SER A 336 -4.74 -2.61 -14.98
CA SER A 336 -5.73 -2.25 -13.96
C SER A 336 -7.08 -2.96 -14.21
N ASP A 337 -7.75 -3.38 -13.13
CA ASP A 337 -9.12 -3.90 -13.13
C ASP A 337 -10.13 -2.90 -12.55
N ARG A 338 -9.76 -1.63 -12.43
CA ARG A 338 -10.57 -0.58 -11.80
C ARG A 338 -11.55 0.10 -12.73
N PHE A 339 -11.61 -0.29 -13.99
CA PHE A 339 -12.54 0.27 -14.97
C PHE A 339 -13.97 -0.24 -14.74
N LYS A 340 -14.94 0.62 -15.00
CA LYS A 340 -16.35 0.23 -15.16
C LYS A 340 -16.58 -0.26 -16.60
N LYS A 341 -17.66 -1.01 -16.83
CA LYS A 341 -18.10 -1.30 -18.20
C LYS A 341 -18.36 0.04 -18.91
N ASP A 342 -17.90 0.14 -20.15
CA ASP A 342 -18.00 1.36 -20.98
C ASP A 342 -17.24 2.58 -20.44
N ASP A 343 -16.22 2.37 -19.60
CA ASP A 343 -15.35 3.45 -19.13
C ASP A 343 -14.55 4.03 -20.31
N PRO A 344 -14.66 5.34 -20.60
CA PRO A 344 -13.97 5.95 -21.74
C PRO A 344 -12.44 5.90 -21.63
N HIS A 345 -11.92 5.64 -20.44
CA HIS A 345 -10.47 5.53 -20.20
C HIS A 345 -9.97 4.07 -20.23
N MET A 346 -10.88 3.09 -20.42
CA MET A 346 -10.50 1.69 -20.46
C MET A 346 -9.67 1.40 -21.72
N PRO A 347 -8.47 0.81 -21.57
CA PRO A 347 -7.60 0.49 -22.69
C PRO A 347 -8.10 -0.74 -23.47
N ASP A 348 -7.42 -1.06 -24.56
CA ASP A 348 -7.68 -2.27 -25.35
C ASP A 348 -7.49 -3.53 -24.49
N LYS A 349 -8.22 -4.62 -24.84
CA LYS A 349 -8.25 -5.89 -24.09
C LYS A 349 -6.85 -6.44 -23.73
N LYS A 350 -5.87 -6.31 -24.60
CA LYS A 350 -4.49 -6.80 -24.37
C LYS A 350 -3.82 -6.16 -23.14
N TRP A 351 -4.30 -4.98 -22.74
CA TRP A 351 -3.79 -4.22 -21.60
C TRP A 351 -4.58 -4.43 -20.31
N LEU A 352 -5.58 -5.30 -20.33
CA LEU A 352 -6.42 -5.62 -19.16
C LEU A 352 -6.00 -6.97 -18.55
N PRO A 353 -6.26 -7.18 -17.24
CA PRO A 353 -6.11 -8.49 -16.63
C PRO A 353 -7.08 -9.50 -17.26
N GLU A 354 -6.65 -10.73 -17.53
CA GLU A 354 -7.49 -11.76 -18.16
C GLU A 354 -8.77 -12.04 -17.38
N ASP A 355 -8.67 -12.14 -16.04
CA ASP A 355 -9.84 -12.35 -15.19
C ASP A 355 -10.82 -11.19 -15.23
N PHE A 356 -10.32 -9.96 -15.44
CA PHE A 356 -11.17 -8.79 -15.61
C PHE A 356 -11.93 -8.85 -16.95
N VAL A 357 -11.21 -9.17 -18.04
CA VAL A 357 -11.82 -9.32 -19.39
C VAL A 357 -12.92 -10.37 -19.36
N LYS A 358 -12.67 -11.54 -18.75
CA LYS A 358 -13.66 -12.61 -18.59
C LYS A 358 -14.91 -12.18 -17.83
N ARG A 359 -14.72 -11.41 -16.73
CA ARG A 359 -15.87 -10.93 -15.91
C ARG A 359 -16.71 -9.88 -16.61
N MET A 360 -16.12 -9.10 -17.49
CA MET A 360 -16.79 -8.00 -18.19
C MET A 360 -17.35 -8.45 -19.53
N GLU A 361 -17.09 -9.71 -19.93
CA GLU A 361 -17.49 -10.24 -21.27
C GLU A 361 -16.97 -9.39 -22.43
N LEU A 362 -15.75 -8.87 -22.29
CA LEU A 362 -15.10 -7.96 -23.24
C LEU A 362 -14.44 -8.71 -24.40
#